data_2c7b5b2297ffad735f00fa0c5a27fbbd
#
_entry.id   2c7b5b2297ffad735f00fa0c5a27fbbd
#
_cell.length_a   1.000
_cell.length_b   1.000
_cell.length_c   1.000
_cell.angle_alpha   90.00
_cell.angle_beta   90.00
_cell.angle_gamma   90.00
#
_symmetry.space_group_name_H-M   'P 1'
#
loop_
_entity.id
_entity.type
_entity.pdbx_description
1 polymer ?
#
loop_
_entity_poly.entity_id
_entity_poly.type
_entity_poly.pdbx_seq_one_letter_code
_entity_poly.pdbx_strand_id
1 'polypeptide(L)'
;MKVEPDTPGMDDPGPGRRLGVDVGTVRIGVASSDRDAKLAMPVETVKRVTGFKDRDGADIDRLVELTEQYQVVEVVVGLPRDLQGNGSRSVKHAKEIAFRINRRTGLPVRMADERLTTVAATHAMRASGRSEKAQRDVIDQAAAVEILQSWLDGRQNYLKENES
;
A
#
# COMPACT_ATOMS: atom_id res chain seq x y z
N MET A 1 16.55 13.34 -5.73
CA MET A 1 16.75 11.93 -6.11
C MET A 1 15.44 11.34 -6.60
N LYS A 2 15.48 10.75 -7.77
CA LYS A 2 14.30 10.09 -8.33
C LYS A 2 14.06 8.75 -7.67
N VAL A 3 12.80 8.40 -7.51
CA VAL A 3 12.37 7.14 -6.92
C VAL A 3 11.51 6.40 -7.94
N GLU A 4 11.83 5.13 -8.15
CA GLU A 4 11.14 4.31 -9.14
C GLU A 4 10.16 3.34 -8.48
N PRO A 5 8.91 3.27 -8.97
CA PRO A 5 7.97 2.25 -8.51
C PRO A 5 8.23 0.93 -9.21
N ASP A 6 7.67 -0.14 -8.64
CA ASP A 6 7.65 -1.44 -9.28
C ASP A 6 6.58 -1.47 -10.39
N THR A 7 6.74 -2.38 -11.34
CA THR A 7 5.79 -2.56 -12.43
C THR A 7 4.78 -3.65 -12.06
N PRO A 8 3.47 -3.33 -12.06
CA PRO A 8 2.46 -4.36 -11.76
C PRO A 8 2.53 -5.52 -12.74
N GLY A 9 2.56 -6.73 -12.22
CA GLY A 9 2.63 -7.95 -13.02
C GLY A 9 4.02 -8.47 -13.32
N MET A 10 5.04 -7.63 -13.20
CA MET A 10 6.41 -8.08 -13.35
C MET A 10 6.80 -8.94 -12.15
N ASP A 11 7.37 -10.11 -12.41
CA ASP A 11 7.72 -11.09 -11.37
C ASP A 11 6.52 -11.46 -10.49
N ASP A 12 5.35 -11.58 -11.10
CA ASP A 12 4.10 -11.86 -10.44
C ASP A 12 4.14 -13.23 -9.72
N PRO A 13 3.71 -13.27 -8.44
CA PRO A 13 3.71 -14.53 -7.69
C PRO A 13 2.58 -15.50 -8.07
N GLY A 14 1.70 -15.11 -8.99
CA GLY A 14 0.56 -15.92 -9.39
C GLY A 14 -0.73 -15.50 -8.71
N PRO A 15 -1.79 -16.30 -8.81
CA PRO A 15 -3.07 -15.96 -8.19
C PRO A 15 -2.98 -15.97 -6.66
N GLY A 16 -3.83 -15.18 -6.03
CA GLY A 16 -3.88 -15.06 -4.57
C GLY A 16 -4.25 -13.66 -4.14
N ARG A 17 -4.54 -13.51 -2.86
CA ARG A 17 -4.90 -12.20 -2.30
C ARG A 17 -3.69 -11.30 -2.20
N ARG A 18 -3.90 -10.01 -2.40
CA ARG A 18 -2.90 -8.96 -2.18
C ARG A 18 -3.34 -8.08 -1.03
N LEU A 19 -2.38 -7.57 -0.28
CA LEU A 19 -2.63 -6.58 0.76
C LEU A 19 -2.16 -5.23 0.22
N GLY A 20 -3.02 -4.21 0.30
CA GLY A 20 -2.67 -2.84 -0.07
C GLY A 20 -2.45 -2.01 1.18
N VAL A 21 -1.41 -1.17 1.17
CA VAL A 21 -1.00 -0.39 2.34
C VAL A 21 -0.74 1.06 1.93
N ASP A 22 -1.43 1.99 2.58
CA ASP A 22 -1.20 3.43 2.43
C ASP A 22 -0.57 3.95 3.72
N VAL A 23 0.71 4.30 3.66
CA VAL A 23 1.49 4.69 4.83
C VAL A 23 1.39 6.19 5.06
N GLY A 24 0.60 6.60 6.08
CA GLY A 24 0.57 7.97 6.55
C GLY A 24 1.54 8.16 7.71
N THR A 25 1.71 9.41 8.15
CA THR A 25 2.59 9.71 9.29
C THR A 25 1.97 9.31 10.63
N VAL A 26 0.65 9.27 10.71
CA VAL A 26 -0.10 8.97 11.93
C VAL A 26 -0.81 7.62 11.85
N ARG A 27 -1.32 7.26 10.67
CA ARG A 27 -2.12 6.05 10.46
C ARG A 27 -1.72 5.36 9.16
N ILE A 28 -2.00 4.07 9.11
CA ILE A 28 -1.78 3.24 7.92
C ILE A 28 -3.13 2.68 7.49
N GLY A 29 -3.55 2.99 6.27
CA GLY A 29 -4.75 2.40 5.69
C GLY A 29 -4.44 1.07 5.06
N VAL A 30 -5.33 0.09 5.21
CA VAL A 30 -5.12 -1.26 4.72
C VAL A 30 -6.31 -1.74 3.90
N ALA A 31 -6.03 -2.36 2.77
CA ALA A 31 -7.00 -2.99 1.89
C ALA A 31 -6.53 -4.40 1.52
N SER A 32 -7.45 -5.25 1.09
CA SER A 32 -7.09 -6.57 0.57
C SER A 32 -7.84 -6.85 -0.71
N SER A 33 -7.32 -7.79 -1.51
CA SER A 33 -8.01 -8.22 -2.73
C SER A 33 -8.68 -9.58 -2.52
N ASP A 34 -9.52 -9.94 -3.48
CA ASP A 34 -10.01 -11.30 -3.60
C ASP A 34 -8.88 -12.23 -4.08
N ARG A 35 -9.16 -13.54 -4.10
CA ARG A 35 -8.17 -14.54 -4.52
C ARG A 35 -7.79 -14.43 -5.99
N ASP A 36 -8.71 -13.95 -6.81
CA ASP A 36 -8.46 -13.77 -8.25
C ASP A 36 -7.70 -12.48 -8.54
N ALA A 37 -7.40 -11.69 -7.52
CA ALA A 37 -6.67 -10.43 -7.62
C ALA A 37 -7.33 -9.44 -8.60
N LYS A 38 -8.66 -9.32 -8.51
CA LYS A 38 -9.44 -8.43 -9.38
C LYS A 38 -10.01 -7.23 -8.67
N LEU A 39 -10.42 -7.38 -7.41
CA LEU A 39 -11.15 -6.34 -6.68
C LEU A 39 -10.54 -6.07 -5.32
N ALA A 40 -10.24 -4.81 -5.04
CA ALA A 40 -9.73 -4.36 -3.75
C ALA A 40 -10.88 -3.95 -2.83
N MET A 41 -10.77 -4.30 -1.54
CA MET A 41 -11.77 -3.98 -0.52
C MET A 41 -11.07 -3.44 0.74
N PRO A 42 -11.72 -2.53 1.49
CA PRO A 42 -11.12 -1.99 2.71
C PRO A 42 -11.04 -3.06 3.80
N VAL A 43 -9.99 -2.96 4.61
CA VAL A 43 -9.76 -3.88 5.73
C VAL A 43 -9.80 -3.14 7.06
N GLU A 44 -8.83 -2.28 7.33
CA GLU A 44 -8.80 -1.51 8.58
C GLU A 44 -7.79 -0.37 8.50
N THR A 45 -7.79 0.47 9.54
CA THR A 45 -6.81 1.52 9.72
C THR A 45 -5.97 1.19 10.94
N VAL A 46 -4.65 1.20 10.80
CA VAL A 46 -3.70 0.84 11.85
C VAL A 46 -3.00 2.11 12.32
N LYS A 47 -3.01 2.35 13.64
CA LYS A 47 -2.33 3.51 14.21
C LYS A 47 -0.82 3.29 14.19
N ARG A 48 -0.06 4.30 13.74
CA ARG A 48 1.40 4.21 13.72
C ARG A 48 2.00 4.39 15.10
N VAL A 49 2.94 3.53 15.45
CA VAL A 49 3.69 3.59 16.72
C VAL A 49 5.19 3.38 16.51
N THR A 50 5.61 2.77 15.40
CA THR A 50 7.01 2.45 15.15
C THR A 50 7.72 3.60 14.45
N GLY A 51 8.78 4.13 15.06
CA GLY A 51 9.67 5.11 14.44
C GLY A 51 10.80 4.44 13.66
N PHE A 52 11.59 5.23 12.94
CA PHE A 52 12.66 4.70 12.07
C PHE A 52 13.72 3.92 12.84
N LYS A 53 13.99 4.32 14.07
CA LYS A 53 15.04 3.69 14.90
C LYS A 53 14.47 2.70 15.91
N ASP A 54 13.16 2.53 15.92
CA ASP A 54 12.49 1.64 16.86
C ASP A 54 12.50 0.21 16.37
N ARG A 55 12.33 -0.72 17.29
CA ARG A 55 12.01 -2.11 16.95
C ARG A 55 10.57 -2.14 16.44
N ASP A 56 10.22 -3.21 15.72
CA ASP A 56 8.86 -3.40 15.21
C ASP A 56 7.88 -3.36 16.39
N GLY A 57 6.95 -2.40 16.32
CA GLY A 57 5.91 -2.25 17.33
C GLY A 57 4.60 -2.89 16.92
N ALA A 58 3.52 -2.50 17.60
CA ALA A 58 2.20 -3.09 17.39
C ALA A 58 1.67 -2.88 15.97
N ASP A 59 2.01 -1.76 15.33
CA ASP A 59 1.60 -1.48 13.96
C ASP A 59 2.18 -2.50 12.97
N ILE A 60 3.47 -2.79 13.10
CA ILE A 60 4.13 -3.77 12.23
C ILE A 60 3.59 -5.18 12.52
N ASP A 61 3.44 -5.51 13.80
CA ASP A 61 2.87 -6.80 14.20
C ASP A 61 1.47 -6.99 13.61
N ARG A 62 0.65 -5.92 13.61
CA ARG A 62 -0.70 -6.02 13.05
C ARG A 62 -0.67 -6.22 11.53
N LEU A 63 0.22 -5.52 10.82
CA LEU A 63 0.36 -5.71 9.38
C LEU A 63 0.78 -7.15 9.05
N VAL A 64 1.71 -7.71 9.82
CA VAL A 64 2.15 -9.10 9.65
C VAL A 64 0.98 -10.07 9.92
N GLU A 65 0.21 -9.84 10.99
CA GLU A 65 -0.98 -10.64 11.28
C GLU A 65 -1.98 -10.61 10.12
N LEU A 66 -2.18 -9.44 9.52
CA LEU A 66 -3.11 -9.30 8.39
C LEU A 66 -2.64 -10.10 7.17
N THR A 67 -1.33 -10.15 6.91
CA THR A 67 -0.81 -10.97 5.80
C THR A 67 -1.10 -12.44 6.04
N GLU A 68 -1.03 -12.89 7.27
CA GLU A 68 -1.31 -14.28 7.65
C GLU A 68 -2.81 -14.56 7.63
N GLN A 69 -3.61 -13.66 8.20
CA GLN A 69 -5.06 -13.80 8.28
C GLN A 69 -5.69 -13.90 6.89
N TYR A 70 -5.24 -13.10 5.95
CA TYR A 70 -5.77 -13.10 4.58
C TYR A 70 -4.98 -14.01 3.65
N GLN A 71 -3.92 -14.63 4.13
CA GLN A 71 -3.06 -15.52 3.33
C GLN A 71 -2.62 -14.86 2.03
N VAL A 72 -2.11 -13.63 2.15
CA VAL A 72 -1.71 -12.84 0.98
C VAL A 72 -0.42 -13.38 0.37
N VAL A 73 -0.29 -13.21 -0.94
CA VAL A 73 0.90 -13.67 -1.68
C VAL A 73 1.81 -12.50 -2.05
N GLU A 74 1.33 -11.28 -1.91
CA GLU A 74 2.07 -10.07 -2.29
C GLU A 74 1.51 -8.89 -1.51
N VAL A 75 2.40 -7.95 -1.12
CA VAL A 75 2.00 -6.71 -0.43
C VAL A 75 2.32 -5.54 -1.34
N VAL A 76 1.37 -4.63 -1.49
CA VAL A 76 1.50 -3.45 -2.35
C VAL A 76 1.46 -2.20 -1.47
N VAL A 77 2.54 -1.44 -1.46
CA VAL A 77 2.68 -0.22 -0.65
C VAL A 77 2.70 0.98 -1.58
N GLY A 78 1.87 1.98 -1.29
CA GLY A 78 1.84 3.21 -2.07
C GLY A 78 3.14 3.98 -1.98
N LEU A 79 3.67 4.40 -3.12
CA LEU A 79 4.90 5.19 -3.21
C LEU A 79 4.54 6.64 -3.54
N PRO A 80 4.52 7.55 -2.55
CA PRO A 80 4.19 8.95 -2.81
C PRO A 80 5.36 9.64 -3.51
N ARG A 81 5.10 10.22 -4.69
CA ARG A 81 6.10 10.96 -5.48
C ARG A 81 5.47 12.22 -6.02
N ASP A 82 6.30 13.23 -6.32
CA ASP A 82 5.80 14.40 -7.04
C ASP A 82 5.68 14.08 -8.54
N LEU A 83 5.17 15.06 -9.31
CA LEU A 83 4.95 14.87 -10.75
C LEU A 83 6.24 14.67 -11.53
N GLN A 84 7.39 15.11 -10.98
CA GLN A 84 8.70 14.92 -11.60
C GLN A 84 9.34 13.58 -11.20
N GLY A 85 8.70 12.80 -10.33
CA GLY A 85 9.20 11.51 -9.91
C GLY A 85 10.19 11.56 -8.76
N ASN A 86 10.30 12.68 -8.07
CA ASN A 86 11.18 12.83 -6.92
C ASN A 86 10.51 12.33 -5.65
N GLY A 87 11.28 11.70 -4.79
CA GLY A 87 10.80 11.26 -3.49
C GLY A 87 10.69 12.41 -2.52
N SER A 88 9.92 12.20 -1.46
CA SER A 88 9.73 13.13 -0.37
C SER A 88 10.00 12.41 0.95
N ARG A 89 9.79 13.12 2.07
CA ARG A 89 9.87 12.50 3.40
C ARG A 89 8.88 11.34 3.54
N SER A 90 7.71 11.45 2.92
CA SER A 90 6.71 10.37 2.92
C SER A 90 7.21 9.10 2.24
N VAL A 91 8.08 9.24 1.24
CA VAL A 91 8.71 8.08 0.58
C VAL A 91 9.54 7.26 1.57
N LYS A 92 10.26 7.94 2.46
CA LYS A 92 11.08 7.25 3.47
C LYS A 92 10.20 6.43 4.41
N HIS A 93 9.06 6.98 4.83
CA HIS A 93 8.10 6.25 5.66
C HIS A 93 7.55 5.02 4.94
N ALA A 94 7.14 5.18 3.69
CA ALA A 94 6.60 4.07 2.91
C ALA A 94 7.63 2.96 2.72
N LYS A 95 8.86 3.32 2.37
CA LYS A 95 9.95 2.35 2.18
C LYS A 95 10.33 1.64 3.46
N GLU A 96 10.32 2.36 4.59
CA GLU A 96 10.63 1.76 5.89
C GLU A 96 9.61 0.70 6.28
N ILE A 97 8.34 1.01 6.13
CA ILE A 97 7.26 0.05 6.42
C ILE A 97 7.36 -1.14 5.46
N ALA A 98 7.57 -0.90 4.17
CA ALA A 98 7.73 -1.95 3.17
C ALA A 98 8.89 -2.89 3.53
N PHE A 99 10.02 -2.34 3.91
CA PHE A 99 11.21 -3.10 4.31
C PHE A 99 10.89 -4.00 5.51
N ARG A 100 10.23 -3.46 6.54
CA ARG A 100 9.91 -4.23 7.74
C ARG A 100 8.93 -5.36 7.46
N ILE A 101 7.92 -5.13 6.62
CA ILE A 101 6.98 -6.19 6.22
C ILE A 101 7.71 -7.30 5.47
N ASN A 102 8.55 -6.93 4.50
CA ASN A 102 9.32 -7.91 3.72
C ASN A 102 10.24 -8.74 4.63
N ARG A 103 10.94 -8.08 5.54
CA ARG A 103 11.85 -8.78 6.47
C ARG A 103 11.08 -9.78 7.36
N ARG A 104 9.91 -9.39 7.86
CA ARG A 104 9.12 -10.20 8.77
C ARG A 104 8.38 -11.35 8.10
N THR A 105 7.93 -11.16 6.87
CA THR A 105 7.05 -12.12 6.19
C THR A 105 7.74 -12.91 5.09
N GLY A 106 8.79 -12.36 4.50
CA GLY A 106 9.41 -12.94 3.30
C GLY A 106 8.59 -12.78 2.03
N LEU A 107 7.43 -12.12 2.10
CA LEU A 107 6.57 -11.91 0.94
C LEU A 107 7.16 -10.84 0.02
N PRO A 108 6.88 -10.91 -1.29
CA PRO A 108 7.21 -9.81 -2.19
C PRO A 108 6.45 -8.55 -1.76
N VAL A 109 7.16 -7.43 -1.62
CA VAL A 109 6.57 -6.15 -1.30
C VAL A 109 6.86 -5.21 -2.46
N ARG A 110 5.81 -4.66 -3.07
CA ARG A 110 5.89 -3.83 -4.26
C ARG A 110 5.55 -2.38 -3.93
N MET A 111 6.22 -1.46 -4.60
CA MET A 111 5.95 -0.02 -4.45
C MET A 111 5.09 0.43 -5.62
N ALA A 112 3.87 0.87 -5.34
CA ALA A 112 2.91 1.30 -6.35
C ALA A 112 2.93 2.82 -6.51
N ASP A 113 2.94 3.30 -7.74
CA ASP A 113 3.02 4.73 -8.04
C ASP A 113 1.69 5.43 -7.75
N GLU A 114 1.63 6.24 -6.68
CA GLU A 114 0.44 6.98 -6.28
C GLU A 114 0.06 8.08 -7.26
N ARG A 115 0.98 8.51 -8.13
CA ARG A 115 0.67 9.57 -9.12
C ARG A 115 -0.38 9.14 -10.14
N LEU A 116 -0.59 7.84 -10.28
CA LEU A 116 -1.53 7.27 -11.25
C LEU A 116 -2.93 7.05 -10.67
N THR A 117 -3.19 7.56 -9.46
CA THR A 117 -4.46 7.38 -8.74
C THR A 117 -4.99 8.70 -8.22
N THR A 118 -6.19 8.69 -7.62
CA THR A 118 -6.75 9.85 -6.95
C THR A 118 -6.31 9.96 -5.49
N VAL A 119 -5.34 9.17 -5.06
CA VAL A 119 -4.85 9.14 -3.68
C VAL A 119 -4.35 10.51 -3.23
N ALA A 120 -3.69 11.27 -4.11
CA ALA A 120 -3.22 12.61 -3.78
C ALA A 120 -4.37 13.53 -3.35
N ALA A 121 -5.51 13.47 -4.05
CA ALA A 121 -6.70 14.25 -3.68
C ALA A 121 -7.29 13.77 -2.36
N THR A 122 -7.29 12.46 -2.13
CA THR A 122 -7.75 11.87 -0.87
C THR A 122 -6.88 12.36 0.30
N HIS A 123 -5.56 12.40 0.11
CA HIS A 123 -4.63 12.91 1.12
C HIS A 123 -4.87 14.40 1.40
N ALA A 124 -5.17 15.19 0.37
CA ALA A 124 -5.47 16.60 0.53
C ALA A 124 -6.74 16.81 1.36
N MET A 125 -7.77 16.01 1.13
CA MET A 125 -9.01 16.05 1.90
C MET A 125 -8.73 15.74 3.39
N ARG A 126 -7.93 14.72 3.65
CA ARG A 126 -7.53 14.34 5.00
C ARG A 126 -6.76 15.47 5.69
N ALA A 127 -5.82 16.07 4.95
CA ALA A 127 -4.98 17.15 5.48
C ALA A 127 -5.78 18.43 5.80
N SER A 128 -6.98 18.60 5.22
CA SER A 128 -7.81 19.77 5.51
C SER A 128 -8.30 19.82 6.95
N GLY A 129 -8.22 18.69 7.67
CA GLY A 129 -8.58 18.62 9.09
C GLY A 129 -10.07 18.68 9.38
N ARG A 130 -10.91 18.60 8.35
CA ARG A 130 -12.36 18.71 8.52
C ARG A 130 -13.04 17.40 8.90
N SER A 131 -12.31 16.29 8.84
CA SER A 131 -12.89 14.97 9.08
C SER A 131 -12.81 14.59 10.54
N GLU A 132 -13.90 14.03 11.07
CA GLU A 132 -13.87 13.36 12.36
C GLU A 132 -13.04 12.08 12.23
N LYS A 133 -12.64 11.52 13.39
CA LYS A 133 -11.78 10.34 13.42
C LYS A 133 -12.31 9.19 12.53
N ALA A 134 -13.62 8.90 12.61
CA ALA A 134 -14.23 7.83 11.83
C ALA A 134 -14.12 8.09 10.32
N GLN A 135 -14.31 9.36 9.91
CA GLN A 135 -14.18 9.74 8.51
C GLN A 135 -12.75 9.64 8.03
N ARG A 136 -11.78 10.00 8.87
CA ARG A 136 -10.35 9.89 8.54
C ARG A 136 -9.94 8.44 8.35
N ASP A 137 -10.44 7.53 9.18
CA ASP A 137 -10.18 6.10 9.05
C ASP A 137 -10.72 5.56 7.73
N VAL A 138 -11.93 5.98 7.34
CA VAL A 138 -12.53 5.60 6.06
C VAL A 138 -11.71 6.13 4.88
N ILE A 139 -11.24 7.39 4.98
CA ILE A 139 -10.40 8.00 3.94
C ILE A 139 -9.08 7.23 3.79
N ASP A 140 -8.45 6.85 4.91
CA ASP A 140 -7.20 6.07 4.89
C ASP A 140 -7.40 4.72 4.19
N GLN A 141 -8.50 4.04 4.47
CA GLN A 141 -8.83 2.76 3.84
C GLN A 141 -9.16 2.95 2.36
N ALA A 142 -9.88 4.01 2.00
CA ALA A 142 -10.20 4.31 0.61
C ALA A 142 -8.93 4.55 -0.22
N ALA A 143 -7.94 5.24 0.35
CA ALA A 143 -6.67 5.46 -0.30
C ALA A 143 -5.94 4.13 -0.54
N ALA A 144 -5.94 3.23 0.44
CA ALA A 144 -5.33 1.91 0.30
C ALA A 144 -6.06 1.09 -0.78
N VAL A 145 -7.38 1.18 -0.85
CA VAL A 145 -8.18 0.51 -1.89
C VAL A 145 -7.78 1.01 -3.28
N GLU A 146 -7.64 2.33 -3.45
CA GLU A 146 -7.26 2.90 -4.75
C GLU A 146 -5.86 2.48 -5.17
N ILE A 147 -4.91 2.48 -4.24
CA ILE A 147 -3.53 2.02 -4.49
C ILE A 147 -3.56 0.57 -4.96
N LEU A 148 -4.25 -0.27 -4.22
CA LEU A 148 -4.32 -1.70 -4.53
C LEU A 148 -5.08 -1.94 -5.83
N GLN A 149 -6.23 -1.29 -6.04
CA GLN A 149 -7.01 -1.49 -7.26
C GLN A 149 -6.22 -1.10 -8.51
N SER A 150 -5.52 0.03 -8.46
CA SER A 150 -4.66 0.46 -9.56
C SER A 150 -3.58 -0.59 -9.87
N TRP A 151 -2.98 -1.16 -8.84
CA TRP A 151 -1.99 -2.22 -9.00
C TRP A 151 -2.60 -3.47 -9.65
N LEU A 152 -3.78 -3.89 -9.17
CA LEU A 152 -4.47 -5.07 -9.70
C LEU A 152 -4.83 -4.89 -11.18
N ASP A 153 -5.33 -3.73 -11.54
CA ASP A 153 -5.68 -3.41 -12.93
C ASP A 153 -4.44 -3.42 -13.82
N GLY A 154 -3.35 -2.82 -13.35
CA GLY A 154 -2.08 -2.81 -14.07
C GLY A 154 -1.51 -4.21 -14.22
N ARG A 155 -1.62 -5.03 -13.18
CA ARG A 155 -1.18 -6.43 -13.21
C ARG A 155 -1.95 -7.21 -14.30
N GLN A 156 -3.27 -7.08 -14.34
CA GLN A 156 -4.08 -7.78 -15.34
C GLN A 156 -3.69 -7.36 -16.76
N ASN A 157 -3.49 -6.07 -16.98
CA ASN A 157 -3.06 -5.56 -18.29
C ASN A 157 -1.69 -6.11 -18.67
N TYR A 158 -0.75 -6.10 -17.74
CA TYR A 158 0.61 -6.60 -17.97
C TYR A 158 0.60 -8.08 -18.33
N LEU A 159 -0.13 -8.91 -17.57
CA LEU A 159 -0.20 -10.35 -17.83
C LEU A 159 -0.87 -10.64 -19.15
N LYS A 160 -1.91 -9.88 -19.50
CA LYS A 160 -2.62 -10.04 -20.77
C LYS A 160 -1.73 -9.68 -21.96
N GLU A 161 -0.97 -8.58 -21.85
CA GLU A 161 -0.05 -8.15 -22.92
C GLU A 161 1.12 -9.10 -23.11
N ASN A 162 1.50 -9.83 -22.07
CA ASN A 162 2.63 -10.74 -22.09
C ASN A 162 2.21 -12.21 -22.22
N GLU A 163 0.94 -12.49 -22.50
CA GLU A 163 0.49 -13.82 -22.89
C GLU A 163 1.00 -14.13 -24.30
N SER A 164 1.58 -15.27 -24.43
CA SER A 164 2.07 -15.72 -25.74
C SER A 164 1.07 -16.67 -26.39
#